data_7523dfaa46faddf4292882a91ddbda0a
#
_entry.id   7523dfaa46faddf4292882a91ddbda0a
#
_cell.length_a   1.000
_cell.length_b   1.000
_cell.length_c   1.000
_cell.angle_alpha   90.00
_cell.angle_beta   90.00
_cell.angle_gamma   90.00
#
_symmetry.space_group_name_H-M   'P 1'
#
loop_
_entity.id
_entity.type
_entity.pdbx_description
1 polymer ?
#
loop_
_entity_poly.entity_id
_entity_poly.type
_entity_poly.pdbx_seq_one_letter_code
_entity_poly.pdbx_strand_id
1 'polypeptide(L)'
;MLTVEGAGPDLFVLLPGFMIASSGYSALARSVAGSGPTVLVPQLYHRGLGALTGRVGVADEARRAADLVRATAARHPGSRVHLAGHSRGGQAAWRAASMLTGSGLPVSLILVDPVDGEGRNPTTPTSTAAPVTWTVPALIVGAGIEGRCAPGPVNHRQFARADPAARHLVVDGLGHADLLNGRSRTLGRRLCGGGPDPDGARGALTALLIAWIHSVDEATNLPTIAGTTVLR
;
A
#
# COMPACT_ATOMS: atom_id res chain seq x y z
N MET A 1 -5.36 -13.13 -8.81
CA MET A 1 -4.09 -12.39 -8.76
C MET A 1 -3.92 -11.65 -10.07
N LEU A 2 -3.46 -10.41 -10.03
CA LEU A 2 -3.00 -9.66 -11.21
C LEU A 2 -1.47 -9.67 -11.17
N THR A 3 -0.83 -10.04 -12.28
CA THR A 3 0.61 -9.92 -12.48
C THR A 3 0.86 -9.06 -13.71
N VAL A 4 1.79 -8.11 -13.60
CA VAL A 4 2.27 -7.30 -14.72
C VAL A 4 3.78 -7.39 -14.70
N GLU A 5 4.33 -8.02 -15.75
CA GLU A 5 5.76 -8.23 -15.87
C GLU A 5 6.49 -6.92 -16.13
N GLY A 6 7.61 -6.74 -15.45
CA GLY A 6 8.59 -5.69 -15.66
C GLY A 6 9.90 -6.27 -16.18
N ALA A 7 10.79 -5.43 -16.65
CA ALA A 7 12.08 -5.84 -17.23
C ALA A 7 13.23 -5.92 -16.19
N GLY A 8 13.02 -5.38 -15.00
CA GLY A 8 14.04 -5.32 -13.95
C GLY A 8 13.94 -6.44 -12.93
N PRO A 9 14.88 -6.48 -11.97
CA PRO A 9 14.96 -7.55 -10.97
C PRO A 9 14.01 -7.34 -9.79
N ASP A 10 13.40 -6.16 -9.65
CA ASP A 10 12.59 -5.84 -8.50
C ASP A 10 11.18 -6.40 -8.58
N LEU A 11 10.64 -6.79 -7.45
CA LEU A 11 9.26 -7.27 -7.29
C LEU A 11 8.49 -6.30 -6.41
N PHE A 12 7.39 -5.77 -6.92
CA PHE A 12 6.49 -4.89 -6.20
C PHE A 12 5.20 -5.63 -5.87
N VAL A 13 5.04 -6.05 -4.61
CA VAL A 13 3.87 -6.78 -4.10
C VAL A 13 2.91 -5.78 -3.49
N LEU A 14 1.79 -5.49 -4.15
CA LEU A 14 0.78 -4.52 -3.69
C LEU A 14 -0.44 -5.24 -3.11
N LEU A 15 -0.61 -5.17 -1.80
CA LEU A 15 -1.79 -5.70 -1.11
C LEU A 15 -3.00 -4.78 -1.32
N PRO A 16 -4.13 -5.30 -1.84
CA PRO A 16 -5.30 -4.49 -2.14
C PRO A 16 -6.04 -4.04 -0.89
N GLY A 17 -6.81 -2.95 -1.01
CA GLY A 17 -7.79 -2.53 -0.02
C GLY A 17 -8.95 -3.52 0.13
N PHE A 18 -9.68 -3.42 1.25
CA PHE A 18 -10.80 -4.31 1.56
C PHE A 18 -11.83 -4.35 0.44
N MET A 19 -12.23 -5.56 0.02
CA MET A 19 -13.17 -5.85 -1.06
C MET A 19 -12.78 -5.33 -2.46
N ILE A 20 -11.58 -4.78 -2.63
CA ILE A 20 -11.12 -4.31 -3.93
C ILE A 20 -10.56 -5.50 -4.73
N ALA A 21 -11.00 -5.61 -5.99
CA ALA A 21 -10.44 -6.58 -6.91
C ALA A 21 -9.01 -6.19 -7.31
N SER A 22 -8.11 -7.17 -7.46
CA SER A 22 -6.76 -6.93 -7.97
C SER A 22 -6.75 -6.17 -9.31
N SER A 23 -7.72 -6.44 -10.20
CA SER A 23 -7.89 -5.71 -11.47
C SER A 23 -8.18 -4.20 -11.30
N GLY A 24 -8.68 -3.78 -10.14
CA GLY A 24 -8.89 -2.36 -9.83
C GLY A 24 -7.60 -1.55 -9.73
N TYR A 25 -6.45 -2.22 -9.63
CA TYR A 25 -5.11 -1.62 -9.60
C TYR A 25 -4.36 -1.72 -10.92
N SER A 26 -5.00 -2.21 -11.99
CA SER A 26 -4.29 -2.55 -13.24
C SER A 26 -3.64 -1.34 -13.94
N ALA A 27 -4.17 -0.13 -13.79
CA ALA A 27 -3.54 1.06 -14.34
C ALA A 27 -2.25 1.41 -13.57
N LEU A 28 -2.34 1.48 -12.23
CA LEU A 28 -1.17 1.69 -11.36
C LEU A 28 -0.10 0.61 -11.59
N ALA A 29 -0.51 -0.65 -11.60
CA ALA A 29 0.39 -1.78 -11.81
C ALA A 29 1.16 -1.70 -13.13
N ARG A 30 0.48 -1.36 -14.24
CA ARG A 30 1.14 -1.17 -15.54
C ARG A 30 2.12 -0.01 -15.54
N SER A 31 1.77 1.11 -14.92
CA SER A 31 2.65 2.28 -14.85
C SER A 31 3.90 1.99 -14.02
N VAL A 32 3.78 1.30 -12.90
CA VAL A 32 4.94 0.89 -12.08
C VAL A 32 5.78 -0.15 -12.81
N ALA A 33 5.17 -1.18 -13.42
CA ALA A 33 5.90 -2.21 -14.17
C ALA A 33 6.66 -1.64 -15.36
N GLY A 34 6.12 -0.60 -16.01
CA GLY A 34 6.80 0.12 -17.10
C GLY A 34 8.12 0.78 -16.71
N SER A 35 8.38 0.97 -15.41
CA SER A 35 9.67 1.48 -14.89
C SER A 35 10.68 0.38 -14.51
N GLY A 36 10.30 -0.90 -14.62
CA GLY A 36 11.20 -2.03 -14.39
C GLY A 36 10.66 -3.14 -13.49
N PRO A 37 10.06 -2.86 -12.32
CA PRO A 37 9.64 -3.91 -11.39
C PRO A 37 8.52 -4.79 -11.95
N THR A 38 8.55 -6.10 -11.67
CA THR A 38 7.36 -6.94 -11.84
C THR A 38 6.37 -6.66 -10.71
N VAL A 39 5.13 -6.34 -11.07
CA VAL A 39 4.06 -5.98 -10.12
C VAL A 39 3.12 -7.15 -9.88
N LEU A 40 2.94 -7.50 -8.62
CA LEU A 40 2.03 -8.54 -8.15
C LEU A 40 0.94 -7.93 -7.28
N VAL A 41 -0.33 -8.08 -7.68
CA VAL A 41 -1.48 -7.67 -6.86
C VAL A 41 -2.30 -8.92 -6.53
N PRO A 42 -2.21 -9.46 -5.31
CA PRO A 42 -2.94 -10.65 -4.92
C PRO A 42 -4.43 -10.34 -4.75
N GLN A 43 -5.28 -11.37 -4.82
CA GLN A 43 -6.66 -11.27 -4.39
C GLN A 43 -6.74 -11.74 -2.94
N LEU A 44 -6.59 -10.83 -1.98
CA LEU A 44 -6.60 -11.16 -0.55
C LEU A 44 -8.01 -11.42 0.00
N TYR A 45 -9.01 -10.76 -0.56
CA TYR A 45 -10.39 -10.82 -0.07
C TYR A 45 -11.29 -11.60 -1.01
N HIS A 46 -12.16 -12.45 -0.43
CA HIS A 46 -13.22 -13.07 -1.20
C HIS A 46 -14.19 -12.02 -1.74
N ARG A 47 -14.74 -12.27 -2.93
CA ARG A 47 -15.73 -11.40 -3.57
C ARG A 47 -17.13 -11.95 -3.35
N GLY A 48 -18.13 -11.07 -3.24
CA GLY A 48 -19.52 -11.44 -3.10
C GLY A 48 -20.00 -11.50 -1.64
N LEU A 49 -21.16 -12.12 -1.42
CA LEU A 49 -21.82 -12.18 -0.10
C LEU A 49 -20.97 -12.86 0.98
N GLY A 50 -20.13 -13.83 0.62
CA GLY A 50 -19.19 -14.47 1.54
C GLY A 50 -18.15 -13.52 2.12
N ALA A 51 -17.82 -12.41 1.44
CA ALA A 51 -16.95 -11.36 1.97
C ALA A 51 -17.61 -10.57 3.11
N LEU A 52 -18.94 -10.59 3.19
CA LEU A 52 -19.70 -9.90 4.23
C LEU A 52 -19.80 -10.69 5.53
N THR A 53 -19.68 -12.01 5.45
CA THR A 53 -19.85 -12.95 6.56
C THR A 53 -18.52 -13.54 7.03
N GLY A 54 -17.51 -13.62 6.16
CA GLY A 54 -16.18 -14.11 6.48
C GLY A 54 -15.37 -13.07 7.24
N ARG A 55 -15.28 -13.17 8.55
CA ARG A 55 -14.33 -12.41 9.37
C ARG A 55 -12.92 -12.98 9.16
N VAL A 56 -12.25 -12.54 8.12
CA VAL A 56 -10.79 -12.73 8.09
C VAL A 56 -10.20 -11.69 9.03
N GLY A 57 -9.63 -12.13 10.14
CA GLY A 57 -9.01 -11.24 11.11
C GLY A 57 -7.76 -10.58 10.54
N VAL A 58 -7.43 -9.40 11.02
CA VAL A 58 -6.22 -8.64 10.61
C VAL A 58 -4.95 -9.50 10.72
N ALA A 59 -4.88 -10.37 11.73
CA ALA A 59 -3.75 -11.29 11.92
C ALA A 59 -3.65 -12.34 10.79
N ASP A 60 -4.77 -12.85 10.29
CA ASP A 60 -4.79 -13.81 9.18
C ASP A 60 -4.38 -13.17 7.86
N GLU A 61 -4.84 -11.93 7.63
CA GLU A 61 -4.45 -11.14 6.46
C GLU A 61 -2.93 -10.89 6.46
N ALA A 62 -2.37 -10.53 7.60
CA ALA A 62 -0.94 -10.31 7.77
C ALA A 62 -0.12 -11.59 7.56
N ARG A 63 -0.56 -12.74 8.10
CA ARG A 63 0.09 -14.05 7.85
C ARG A 63 0.10 -14.39 6.37
N ARG A 64 -1.06 -14.29 5.69
CA ARG A 64 -1.17 -14.54 4.25
C ARG A 64 -0.26 -13.62 3.44
N ALA A 65 -0.15 -12.35 3.84
CA ALA A 65 0.75 -11.39 3.20
C ALA A 65 2.23 -11.77 3.39
N ALA A 66 2.63 -12.13 4.62
CA ALA A 66 3.98 -12.58 4.91
C ALA A 66 4.35 -13.86 4.14
N ASP A 67 3.44 -14.84 4.09
CA ASP A 67 3.64 -16.10 3.34
C ASP A 67 3.73 -15.84 1.84
N LEU A 68 2.93 -14.91 1.31
CA LEU A 68 3.02 -14.50 -0.09
C LEU A 68 4.39 -13.88 -0.40
N VAL A 69 4.90 -12.99 0.45
CA VAL A 69 6.22 -12.36 0.28
C VAL A 69 7.31 -13.43 0.27
N ARG A 70 7.32 -14.36 1.23
CA ARG A 70 8.28 -15.48 1.27
C ARG A 70 8.21 -16.35 0.02
N ALA A 71 6.98 -16.75 -0.38
CA ALA A 71 6.77 -17.56 -1.56
C ALA A 71 7.17 -16.85 -2.87
N THR A 72 6.98 -15.51 -2.91
CA THR A 72 7.39 -14.70 -4.06
C THR A 72 8.92 -14.62 -4.14
N ALA A 73 9.59 -14.31 -3.05
CA ALA A 73 11.05 -14.27 -2.98
C ALA A 73 11.69 -15.65 -3.34
N ALA A 74 11.11 -16.74 -2.84
CA ALA A 74 11.61 -18.10 -3.15
C ALA A 74 11.50 -18.45 -4.64
N ARG A 75 10.48 -17.94 -5.34
CA ARG A 75 10.30 -18.18 -6.79
C ARG A 75 11.15 -17.26 -7.67
N HIS A 76 11.66 -16.18 -7.13
CA HIS A 76 12.46 -15.18 -7.84
C HIS A 76 13.76 -14.92 -7.05
N PRO A 77 14.68 -15.89 -7.00
CA PRO A 77 15.92 -15.75 -6.25
C PRO A 77 16.75 -14.58 -6.76
N GLY A 78 17.27 -13.77 -5.86
CA GLY A 78 18.06 -12.57 -6.19
C GLY A 78 17.22 -11.32 -6.46
N SER A 79 15.88 -11.42 -6.52
CA SER A 79 15.02 -10.25 -6.67
C SER A 79 14.81 -9.52 -5.33
N ARG A 80 14.77 -8.20 -5.40
CA ARG A 80 14.40 -7.36 -4.25
C ARG A 80 12.88 -7.26 -4.17
N VAL A 81 12.31 -7.59 -3.01
CA VAL A 81 10.85 -7.57 -2.81
C VAL A 81 10.45 -6.31 -2.05
N HIS A 82 9.71 -5.43 -2.70
CA HIS A 82 9.06 -4.26 -2.10
C HIS A 82 7.63 -4.63 -1.71
N LEU A 83 7.32 -4.57 -0.42
CA LEU A 83 5.97 -4.85 0.08
C LEU A 83 5.18 -3.55 0.17
N ALA A 84 4.10 -3.47 -0.57
CA ALA A 84 3.19 -2.33 -0.57
C ALA A 84 1.79 -2.73 -0.15
N GLY A 85 1.02 -1.77 0.37
CA GLY A 85 -0.39 -1.99 0.66
C GLY A 85 -1.21 -0.71 0.64
N HIS A 86 -2.44 -0.82 0.12
CA HIS A 86 -3.41 0.27 0.10
C HIS A 86 -4.50 0.04 1.13
N SER A 87 -4.90 1.10 1.88
CA SER A 87 -6.02 1.01 2.82
C SER A 87 -5.80 -0.12 3.84
N ARG A 88 -6.74 -1.05 4.01
CA ARG A 88 -6.59 -2.25 4.85
C ARG A 88 -5.42 -3.16 4.39
N GLY A 89 -5.10 -3.19 3.10
CA GLY A 89 -3.88 -3.86 2.62
C GLY A 89 -2.60 -3.21 3.16
N GLY A 90 -2.63 -1.90 3.44
CA GLY A 90 -1.55 -1.21 4.14
C GLY A 90 -1.38 -1.69 5.57
N GLN A 91 -2.48 -1.90 6.31
CA GLN A 91 -2.45 -2.51 7.64
C GLN A 91 -1.89 -3.95 7.59
N ALA A 92 -2.30 -4.74 6.61
CA ALA A 92 -1.79 -6.09 6.42
C ALA A 92 -0.29 -6.09 6.10
N ALA A 93 0.18 -5.16 5.25
CA ALA A 93 1.60 -5.00 4.94
C ALA A 93 2.42 -4.58 6.17
N TRP A 94 1.91 -3.65 6.97
CA TRP A 94 2.52 -3.23 8.23
C TRP A 94 2.76 -4.40 9.16
N ARG A 95 1.75 -5.21 9.42
CA ARG A 95 1.87 -6.38 10.30
C ARG A 95 2.71 -7.50 9.69
N ALA A 96 2.64 -7.69 8.37
CA ALA A 96 3.46 -8.67 7.67
C ALA A 96 4.96 -8.31 7.76
N ALA A 97 5.32 -7.04 7.68
CA ALA A 97 6.70 -6.59 7.87
C ALA A 97 7.25 -7.00 9.25
N SER A 98 6.45 -6.86 10.32
CA SER A 98 6.82 -7.36 11.66
C SER A 98 7.06 -8.87 11.70
N MET A 99 6.25 -9.65 10.96
CA MET A 99 6.39 -11.13 10.89
C MET A 99 7.58 -11.56 10.03
N LEU A 100 8.15 -10.66 9.23
CA LEU A 100 9.29 -10.90 8.35
C LEU A 100 10.60 -10.37 8.92
N THR A 101 10.58 -9.78 10.11
CA THR A 101 11.76 -9.26 10.80
C THR A 101 12.86 -10.34 10.87
N GLY A 102 14.10 -9.95 10.51
CA GLY A 102 15.26 -10.84 10.50
C GLY A 102 15.36 -11.78 9.30
N SER A 103 14.38 -11.81 8.39
CA SER A 103 14.43 -12.65 7.18
C SER A 103 15.11 -11.98 5.98
N GLY A 104 15.48 -10.70 6.07
CA GLY A 104 15.94 -9.90 4.92
C GLY A 104 14.81 -9.50 3.96
N LEU A 105 13.54 -9.72 4.33
CA LEU A 105 12.34 -9.43 3.54
C LEU A 105 11.33 -8.60 4.35
N PRO A 106 10.62 -7.71 3.68
CA PRO A 106 10.90 -7.11 2.38
C PRO A 106 12.13 -6.20 2.44
N VAL A 107 12.62 -5.69 1.29
CA VAL A 107 13.68 -4.67 1.27
C VAL A 107 13.14 -3.27 1.55
N SER A 108 11.84 -3.04 1.34
CA SER A 108 11.15 -1.81 1.75
C SER A 108 9.66 -2.04 1.99
N LEU A 109 9.07 -1.19 2.83
CA LEU A 109 7.63 -1.15 3.11
C LEU A 109 7.02 0.13 2.54
N ILE A 110 5.90 0.00 1.82
CA ILE A 110 5.22 1.13 1.20
C ILE A 110 3.72 1.09 1.56
N LEU A 111 3.25 2.12 2.24
CA LEU A 111 1.85 2.22 2.67
C LEU A 111 1.16 3.35 1.91
N VAL A 112 0.14 3.02 1.12
CA VAL A 112 -0.64 4.01 0.37
C VAL A 112 -1.98 4.20 1.05
N ASP A 113 -2.17 5.35 1.64
CA ASP A 113 -3.33 5.76 2.44
C ASP A 113 -3.85 4.63 3.33
N PRO A 114 -2.96 4.07 4.19
CA PRO A 114 -3.28 2.92 5.02
C PRO A 114 -4.36 3.26 6.04
N VAL A 115 -5.14 2.23 6.41
CA VAL A 115 -6.19 2.34 7.42
C VAL A 115 -5.99 1.25 8.47
N ASP A 116 -5.83 1.67 9.73
CA ASP A 116 -5.64 0.79 10.88
C ASP A 116 -6.97 0.47 11.58
N GLY A 117 -7.07 -0.69 12.18
CA GLY A 117 -8.21 -1.11 12.98
C GLY A 117 -9.01 -2.27 12.38
N GLU A 118 -10.03 -2.69 13.10
CA GLU A 118 -10.87 -3.82 12.75
C GLU A 118 -12.26 -3.38 12.26
N GLY A 119 -12.88 -4.26 11.47
CA GLY A 119 -14.22 -4.03 10.94
C GLY A 119 -14.24 -3.17 9.68
N ARG A 120 -15.44 -2.67 9.34
CA ARG A 120 -15.68 -1.90 8.11
C ARG A 120 -15.38 -0.40 8.26
N ASN A 121 -15.61 0.14 9.44
CA ASN A 121 -15.42 1.54 9.76
C ASN A 121 -14.59 1.65 11.04
N PRO A 122 -13.29 1.36 10.98
CA PRO A 122 -12.45 1.40 12.17
C PRO A 122 -12.32 2.83 12.69
N THR A 123 -12.37 2.97 14.00
CA THR A 123 -12.16 4.25 14.71
C THR A 123 -11.02 4.18 15.72
N THR A 124 -10.55 2.96 16.01
CA THR A 124 -9.50 2.71 16.99
C THR A 124 -8.35 1.96 16.33
N PRO A 125 -7.12 2.47 16.44
CA PRO A 125 -5.93 1.79 15.94
C PRO A 125 -5.71 0.45 16.67
N THR A 126 -5.25 -0.55 15.96
CA THR A 126 -4.93 -1.88 16.52
C THR A 126 -3.52 -2.34 16.18
N SER A 127 -3.04 -2.05 14.98
CA SER A 127 -1.74 -2.51 14.51
C SER A 127 -0.61 -1.54 14.86
N THR A 128 -0.91 -0.26 14.89
CA THR A 128 0.04 0.81 15.23
C THR A 128 0.12 1.09 16.74
N ALA A 129 -0.64 0.35 17.55
CA ALA A 129 -0.56 0.43 19.01
C ALA A 129 0.70 -0.25 19.58
N ALA A 130 1.29 -1.18 18.82
CA ALA A 130 2.53 -1.85 19.19
C ALA A 130 3.75 -1.14 18.57
N PRO A 131 4.92 -1.15 19.23
CA PRO A 131 6.15 -0.62 18.66
C PRO A 131 6.53 -1.31 17.35
N VAL A 132 7.15 -0.56 16.44
CA VAL A 132 7.75 -1.07 15.21
C VAL A 132 8.93 -2.00 15.55
N THR A 133 8.98 -3.18 14.94
CA THR A 133 10.02 -4.19 15.18
C THR A 133 10.92 -4.43 13.97
N TRP A 134 10.59 -3.86 12.80
CA TRP A 134 11.43 -3.96 11.59
C TRP A 134 12.38 -2.77 11.47
N THR A 135 13.40 -2.95 10.63
CA THR A 135 14.42 -1.94 10.32
C THR A 135 14.47 -1.58 8.83
N VAL A 136 13.50 -2.07 8.06
CA VAL A 136 13.45 -1.79 6.62
C VAL A 136 12.96 -0.35 6.37
N PRO A 137 13.49 0.33 5.34
CA PRO A 137 13.00 1.65 4.96
C PRO A 137 11.49 1.63 4.69
N ALA A 138 10.76 2.60 5.23
CA ALA A 138 9.32 2.71 5.08
C ALA A 138 8.91 4.04 4.45
N LEU A 139 8.01 3.95 3.45
CA LEU A 139 7.33 5.09 2.84
C LEU A 139 5.84 5.03 3.20
N ILE A 140 5.34 6.09 3.81
CA ILE A 140 3.91 6.28 4.11
C ILE A 140 3.39 7.41 3.24
N VAL A 141 2.44 7.09 2.36
CA VAL A 141 1.80 8.05 1.47
C VAL A 141 0.36 8.25 1.90
N GLY A 142 0.00 9.46 2.26
CA GLY A 142 -1.36 9.84 2.58
C GLY A 142 -2.13 10.39 1.37
N ALA A 143 -3.45 10.23 1.37
CA ALA A 143 -4.34 10.96 0.50
C ALA A 143 -4.54 12.39 1.08
N GLY A 144 -4.32 13.42 0.23
CA GLY A 144 -4.50 14.82 0.62
C GLY A 144 -5.97 15.23 0.72
N ILE A 145 -6.85 14.52 0.02
CA ILE A 145 -8.30 14.72 0.11
C ILE A 145 -8.85 13.74 1.15
N GLU A 146 -9.18 14.27 2.31
CA GLU A 146 -9.78 13.47 3.38
C GLU A 146 -11.12 12.86 2.95
N GLY A 147 -11.36 11.61 3.36
CA GLY A 147 -12.56 10.88 3.01
C GLY A 147 -13.01 9.93 4.12
N ARG A 148 -14.24 9.43 3.98
CA ARG A 148 -14.86 8.56 5.00
C ARG A 148 -14.18 7.22 5.21
N CYS A 149 -13.42 6.74 4.23
CA CYS A 149 -12.81 5.41 4.28
C CYS A 149 -11.46 5.38 5.01
N ALA A 150 -10.84 6.55 5.23
CA ALA A 150 -9.58 6.67 5.97
C ALA A 150 -9.70 7.81 7.00
N PRO A 151 -10.52 7.64 8.06
CA PRO A 151 -10.74 8.71 9.04
C PRO A 151 -9.49 8.99 9.86
N GLY A 152 -9.34 10.25 10.29
CA GLY A 152 -8.15 10.79 10.96
C GLY A 152 -7.53 9.92 12.06
N PRO A 153 -8.31 9.32 12.98
CA PRO A 153 -7.75 8.51 14.07
C PRO A 153 -7.02 7.23 13.63
N VAL A 154 -7.28 6.74 12.42
CA VAL A 154 -6.79 5.44 11.93
C VAL A 154 -6.11 5.51 10.56
N ASN A 155 -5.89 6.70 10.00
CA ASN A 155 -5.31 6.90 8.68
C ASN A 155 -3.76 6.91 8.69
N HIS A 156 -3.18 7.26 7.58
CA HIS A 156 -1.74 7.34 7.34
C HIS A 156 -0.95 8.09 8.42
N ARG A 157 -1.55 9.13 9.05
CA ARG A 157 -0.91 9.91 10.12
C ARG A 157 -0.65 9.07 11.37
N GLN A 158 -1.51 8.09 11.64
CA GLN A 158 -1.33 7.16 12.77
C GLN A 158 -0.14 6.24 12.53
N PHE A 159 0.04 5.73 11.31
CA PHE A 159 1.21 4.93 10.94
C PHE A 159 2.50 5.73 11.03
N ALA A 160 2.51 6.99 10.56
CA ALA A 160 3.66 7.87 10.65
C ALA A 160 4.05 8.21 12.10
N ARG A 161 3.08 8.31 13.01
CA ARG A 161 3.38 8.47 14.45
C ARG A 161 3.99 7.21 15.06
N ALA A 162 3.54 6.03 14.61
CA ALA A 162 4.04 4.75 15.12
C ALA A 162 5.45 4.41 14.59
N ASP A 163 5.81 4.92 13.42
CA ASP A 163 7.18 4.82 12.85
C ASP A 163 7.72 6.19 12.47
N PRO A 164 8.35 6.91 13.42
CA PRO A 164 8.95 8.23 13.14
C PRO A 164 10.12 8.19 12.16
N ALA A 165 10.70 7.02 11.88
CA ALA A 165 11.77 6.85 10.90
C ALA A 165 11.25 6.76 9.46
N ALA A 166 9.95 6.45 9.28
CA ALA A 166 9.35 6.37 7.97
C ALA A 166 9.31 7.74 7.27
N ARG A 167 9.51 7.73 5.95
CA ARG A 167 9.23 8.91 5.11
C ARG A 167 7.73 9.07 4.96
N HIS A 168 7.19 10.21 5.40
CA HIS A 168 5.77 10.49 5.33
C HIS A 168 5.47 11.63 4.37
N LEU A 169 4.76 11.33 3.30
CA LEU A 169 4.34 12.28 2.28
C LEU A 169 2.83 12.20 2.06
N VAL A 170 2.27 13.28 1.54
CA VAL A 170 0.87 13.35 1.11
C VAL A 170 0.84 13.71 -0.37
N VAL A 171 0.00 13.04 -1.15
CA VAL A 171 -0.32 13.45 -2.51
C VAL A 171 -1.55 14.36 -2.44
N ASP A 172 -1.35 15.66 -2.67
CA ASP A 172 -2.30 16.73 -2.33
C ASP A 172 -3.69 16.58 -2.96
N GLY A 173 -3.75 16.20 -4.23
CA GLY A 173 -5.01 15.99 -4.96
C GLY A 173 -5.58 14.58 -4.88
N LEU A 174 -4.94 13.65 -4.18
CA LEU A 174 -5.34 12.24 -4.12
C LEU A 174 -6.49 12.05 -3.11
N GLY A 175 -7.56 11.40 -3.53
CA GLY A 175 -8.55 10.80 -2.63
C GLY A 175 -8.30 9.30 -2.45
N HIS A 176 -8.85 8.72 -1.38
CA HIS A 176 -8.63 7.32 -0.98
C HIS A 176 -8.75 6.30 -2.11
N ALA A 177 -9.69 6.48 -3.04
CA ALA A 177 -9.95 5.55 -4.13
C ALA A 177 -9.38 5.98 -5.49
N ASP A 178 -8.67 7.11 -5.58
CA ASP A 178 -8.25 7.68 -6.86
C ASP A 178 -7.12 6.90 -7.54
N LEU A 179 -6.34 6.13 -6.76
CA LEU A 179 -5.33 5.22 -7.32
C LEU A 179 -5.93 4.03 -8.08
N LEU A 180 -7.21 3.74 -7.89
CA LEU A 180 -7.93 2.66 -8.56
C LEU A 180 -8.30 3.05 -10.00
N ASN A 181 -8.78 2.06 -10.76
CA ASN A 181 -9.31 2.27 -12.10
C ASN A 181 -10.66 1.58 -12.32
N GLY A 182 -11.34 1.94 -13.41
CA GLY A 182 -12.60 1.35 -13.83
C GLY A 182 -13.70 1.42 -12.75
N ARG A 183 -14.50 0.37 -12.67
CA ARG A 183 -15.63 0.28 -11.72
C ARG A 183 -15.21 0.41 -10.25
N SER A 184 -14.03 -0.11 -9.91
CA SER A 184 -13.48 0.00 -8.53
C SER A 184 -13.27 1.45 -8.15
N ARG A 185 -12.71 2.29 -9.03
CA ARG A 185 -12.55 3.73 -8.81
C ARG A 185 -13.91 4.42 -8.68
N THR A 186 -14.82 4.19 -9.62
CA THR A 186 -16.14 4.84 -9.59
C THR A 186 -16.90 4.56 -8.31
N LEU A 187 -16.94 3.28 -7.88
CA LEU A 187 -17.61 2.90 -6.65
C LEU A 187 -16.88 3.43 -5.42
N GLY A 188 -15.56 3.30 -5.40
CA GLY A 188 -14.72 3.78 -4.30
C GLY A 188 -14.88 5.28 -4.09
N ARG A 189 -14.85 6.10 -5.15
CA ARG A 189 -15.06 7.55 -5.07
C ARG A 189 -16.44 7.93 -4.54
N ARG A 190 -17.49 7.18 -4.91
CA ARG A 190 -18.85 7.40 -4.35
C ARG A 190 -18.92 7.12 -2.86
N LEU A 191 -18.20 6.11 -2.38
CA LEU A 191 -18.24 5.69 -0.98
C LEU A 191 -17.26 6.47 -0.10
N CYS A 192 -16.07 6.74 -0.61
CA CYS A 192 -14.96 7.29 0.16
C CYS A 192 -14.68 8.78 -0.11
N GLY A 193 -15.24 9.33 -1.18
CA GLY A 193 -14.82 10.62 -1.71
C GLY A 193 -13.67 10.49 -2.71
N GLY A 194 -13.26 11.60 -3.33
CA GLY A 194 -12.15 11.64 -4.28
C GLY A 194 -11.78 13.05 -4.67
N GLY A 195 -10.58 13.23 -5.19
CA GLY A 195 -10.04 14.51 -5.63
C GLY A 195 -10.62 15.00 -6.97
N PRO A 196 -10.38 16.25 -7.33
CA PRO A 196 -10.89 16.83 -8.57
C PRO A 196 -10.22 16.25 -9.82
N ASP A 197 -8.92 15.91 -9.74
CA ASP A 197 -8.14 15.28 -10.81
C ASP A 197 -7.56 13.94 -10.37
N PRO A 198 -8.34 12.85 -10.45
CA PRO A 198 -7.88 11.54 -10.01
C PRO A 198 -6.77 10.94 -10.89
N ASP A 199 -6.66 11.33 -12.14
CA ASP A 199 -5.65 10.78 -13.04
C ASP A 199 -4.29 11.49 -12.83
N GLY A 200 -4.27 12.80 -12.64
CA GLY A 200 -3.07 13.54 -12.25
C GLY A 200 -2.56 13.13 -10.86
N ALA A 201 -3.44 13.00 -9.88
CA ALA A 201 -3.08 12.54 -8.54
C ALA A 201 -2.52 11.11 -8.54
N ARG A 202 -3.10 10.19 -9.34
CA ARG A 202 -2.53 8.85 -9.53
C ARG A 202 -1.17 8.90 -10.23
N GLY A 203 -0.98 9.83 -11.18
CA GLY A 203 0.31 10.08 -11.82
C GLY A 203 1.39 10.48 -10.81
N ALA A 204 1.10 11.45 -9.94
CA ALA A 204 2.00 11.88 -8.88
C ALA A 204 2.32 10.74 -7.89
N LEU A 205 1.31 9.98 -7.44
CA LEU A 205 1.51 8.78 -6.63
C LEU A 205 2.43 7.78 -7.34
N THR A 206 2.18 7.49 -8.62
CA THR A 206 2.97 6.53 -9.40
C THR A 206 4.44 6.99 -9.48
N ALA A 207 4.68 8.26 -9.78
CA ALA A 207 6.04 8.82 -9.82
C ALA A 207 6.76 8.68 -8.47
N LEU A 208 6.05 8.91 -7.36
CA LEU A 208 6.58 8.72 -6.01
C LEU A 208 6.94 7.26 -5.72
N LEU A 209 6.07 6.31 -6.08
CA LEU A 209 6.34 4.89 -5.89
C LEU A 209 7.55 4.44 -6.71
N ILE A 210 7.66 4.86 -7.96
CA ILE A 210 8.79 4.56 -8.84
C ILE A 210 10.08 5.12 -8.26
N ALA A 211 10.08 6.40 -7.88
CA ALA A 211 11.23 7.04 -7.27
C ALA A 211 11.69 6.29 -6.00
N TRP A 212 10.75 5.87 -5.14
CA TRP A 212 11.08 5.10 -3.94
C TRP A 212 11.70 3.74 -4.27
N ILE A 213 11.12 2.97 -5.18
CA ILE A 213 11.62 1.64 -5.55
C ILE A 213 13.07 1.73 -6.05
N HIS A 214 13.37 2.73 -6.87
CA HIS A 214 14.71 2.90 -7.46
C HIS A 214 15.74 3.50 -6.50
N SER A 215 15.31 4.24 -5.46
CA SER A 215 16.20 4.92 -4.51
C SER A 215 16.15 4.35 -3.10
N VAL A 216 15.62 3.14 -2.90
CA VAL A 216 15.43 2.58 -1.56
C VAL A 216 16.74 2.47 -0.76
N ASP A 217 17.85 2.20 -1.43
CA ASP A 217 19.18 2.15 -0.82
C ASP A 217 19.70 3.54 -0.44
N GLU A 218 19.11 4.61 -1.00
CA GLU A 218 19.39 6.02 -0.75
C GLU A 218 18.14 6.75 -0.21
N ALA A 219 17.37 6.08 0.65
CA ALA A 219 16.02 6.51 1.10
C ALA A 219 15.92 7.94 1.66
N THR A 220 17.05 8.59 1.94
CA THR A 220 17.13 9.99 2.36
C THR A 220 16.96 11.00 1.23
N ASN A 221 17.10 10.60 -0.04
CA ASN A 221 17.20 11.50 -1.20
C ASN A 221 16.05 11.31 -2.21
N LEU A 222 14.81 11.11 -1.73
CA LEU A 222 13.67 11.14 -2.64
C LEU A 222 13.59 12.48 -3.38
N PRO A 223 13.46 12.46 -4.71
CA PRO A 223 13.27 13.68 -5.47
C PRO A 223 11.95 14.36 -5.09
N THR A 224 11.89 15.66 -5.23
CA THR A 224 10.63 16.40 -5.08
C THR A 224 9.70 16.03 -6.23
N ILE A 225 8.55 15.46 -5.90
CA ILE A 225 7.50 15.11 -6.88
C ILE A 225 6.43 16.21 -6.84
N ALA A 226 6.09 16.76 -8.01
CA ALA A 226 5.03 17.76 -8.12
C ALA A 226 3.69 17.18 -7.59
N GLY A 227 2.96 17.99 -6.81
CA GLY A 227 1.70 17.57 -6.18
C GLY A 227 1.89 16.65 -4.95
N THR A 228 3.09 16.65 -4.36
CA THR A 228 3.34 15.95 -3.09
C THR A 228 3.86 16.92 -2.03
N THR A 229 3.37 16.75 -0.81
CA THR A 229 3.81 17.49 0.37
C THR A 229 4.51 16.54 1.34
N VAL A 230 5.75 16.88 1.73
CA VAL A 230 6.49 16.15 2.76
C VAL A 230 5.97 16.60 4.12
N LEU A 231 5.52 15.67 4.94
CA LEU A 231 5.08 15.96 6.31
C LEU A 231 6.19 15.68 7.35
N ARG A 232 7.11 14.78 7.01
CA ARG A 232 8.39 14.53 7.74
C ARG A 232 9.25 13.52 7.00
#